data_7a3c6b5ca06737ce04345ddfdcee94d9
#
_entry.id   7a3c6b5ca06737ce04345ddfdcee94d9
#
_cell.length_a   1.000
_cell.length_b   1.000
_cell.length_c   1.000
_cell.angle_alpha   90.00
_cell.angle_beta   90.00
_cell.angle_gamma   90.00
#
_symmetry.space_group_name_H-M   'P 1'
#
loop_
_entity.id
_entity.type
_entity.pdbx_description
1 polymer ?
#
loop_
_entity_poly.entity_id
_entity_poly.type
_entity_poly.pdbx_seq_one_letter_code
_entity_poly.pdbx_strand_id
1 'polypeptide(L)' 'MSHRILRLPLVIQLTGLSRSTLYLRMANGEFPLSISLGGRSVGWLEDDVDNWLAQKIEDSRKV' A
#
# COMPACT_ATOMS: atom_id res chain seq x y z
N MET A 1 -16.22 8.78 -0.59
CA MET A 1 -15.01 8.10 -0.10
C MET A 1 -15.21 6.60 -0.18
N SER A 2 -14.25 5.91 -0.75
CA SER A 2 -14.30 4.47 -0.88
C SER A 2 -13.68 3.82 0.35
N HIS A 3 -14.38 2.81 0.90
CA HIS A 3 -13.81 1.97 1.97
C HIS A 3 -13.39 0.62 1.41
N ARG A 4 -13.04 0.59 0.12
CA ARG A 4 -12.60 -0.64 -0.52
C ARG A 4 -11.28 -1.09 0.10
N ILE A 5 -11.22 -2.37 0.44
CA ILE A 5 -10.04 -2.99 1.04
C ILE A 5 -9.31 -3.80 -0.03
N LEU A 6 -8.02 -3.58 -0.13
CA LEU A 6 -7.14 -4.34 -1.03
C LEU A 6 -6.38 -5.38 -0.21
N ARG A 7 -6.39 -6.61 -0.68
CA ARG A 7 -5.63 -7.68 -0.05
C ARG A 7 -4.20 -7.68 -0.62
N LEU A 8 -3.31 -8.37 0.08
CA LEU A 8 -1.89 -8.38 -0.26
C LEU A 8 -1.57 -8.69 -1.72
N PRO A 9 -2.14 -9.74 -2.34
CA PRO A 9 -1.82 -10.02 -3.74
C PRO A 9 -2.10 -8.86 -4.68
N LEU A 10 -3.22 -8.17 -4.45
CA LEU A 10 -3.59 -7.02 -5.29
C LEU A 10 -2.68 -5.82 -5.03
N VAL A 11 -2.30 -5.59 -3.77
CA VAL A 11 -1.38 -4.49 -3.42
C VAL A 11 -0.03 -4.72 -4.09
N ILE A 12 0.49 -5.94 -4.06
CA ILE A 12 1.74 -6.31 -4.74
C ILE A 12 1.62 -6.04 -6.23
N GLN A 13 0.49 -6.42 -6.83
CA GLN A 13 0.25 -6.23 -8.25
C GLN A 13 0.19 -4.75 -8.64
N LEU A 14 -0.47 -3.94 -7.84
CA LEU A 14 -0.63 -2.51 -8.11
C LEU A 14 0.65 -1.73 -7.90
N THR A 15 1.44 -2.09 -6.91
CA THR A 15 2.65 -1.34 -6.56
C THR A 15 3.90 -1.87 -7.25
N GLY A 16 3.88 -3.12 -7.69
CA GLY A 16 5.06 -3.76 -8.26
C GLY A 16 6.13 -4.11 -7.23
N LEU A 17 5.83 -3.95 -5.94
CA LEU A 17 6.76 -4.27 -4.88
C LEU A 17 6.65 -5.75 -4.49
N SER A 18 7.77 -6.36 -4.11
CA SER A 18 7.73 -7.70 -3.55
C SER A 18 7.14 -7.65 -2.14
N ARG A 19 6.69 -8.79 -1.65
CA ARG A 19 6.15 -8.89 -0.28
C ARG A 19 7.16 -8.39 0.75
N SER A 20 8.40 -8.81 0.64
CA SER A 20 9.46 -8.42 1.58
C SER A 20 9.70 -6.92 1.56
N THR A 21 9.76 -6.34 0.37
CA THR A 21 9.98 -4.90 0.21
C THR A 21 8.81 -4.12 0.78
N LEU A 22 7.58 -4.60 0.54
CA LEU A 22 6.37 -3.96 1.05
C LEU A 22 6.40 -3.86 2.57
N TYR A 23 6.68 -4.98 3.24
CA TYR A 23 6.72 -5.01 4.71
C TYR A 23 7.88 -4.19 5.26
N LEU A 24 9.02 -4.19 4.57
CA LEU A 24 10.16 -3.36 4.97
C LEU A 24 9.79 -1.87 4.92
N ARG A 25 9.14 -1.44 3.85
CA ARG A 25 8.70 -0.04 3.73
C ARG A 25 7.67 0.34 4.78
N MET A 26 6.76 -0.57 5.11
CA MET A 26 5.81 -0.35 6.20
C MET A 26 6.53 -0.13 7.53
N ALA A 27 7.54 -0.95 7.82
CA ALA A 27 8.33 -0.84 9.04
C ALA A 27 9.08 0.50 9.11
N ASN A 28 9.48 1.03 7.97
CA ASN A 28 10.21 2.29 7.90
C ASN A 28 9.30 3.53 7.77
N GLY A 29 7.99 3.34 7.81
CA GLY A 29 7.05 4.43 7.63
C GLY A 29 6.95 4.94 6.21
N GLU A 30 7.37 4.15 5.23
CA GLU A 30 7.41 4.55 3.82
C GLU A 30 6.27 3.97 2.99
N PHE A 31 5.34 3.27 3.62
CA PHE A 31 4.17 2.72 2.97
C PHE A 31 3.02 2.69 3.97
N PRO A 32 1.76 2.86 3.53
CA PRO A 32 0.61 2.84 4.42
C PRO A 32 0.53 1.54 5.20
N LEU A 33 0.14 1.63 6.46
CA LEU A 33 -0.01 0.47 7.32
C LEU A 33 -1.26 -0.32 6.94
N SER A 34 -1.19 -1.63 7.09
CA SER A 34 -2.34 -2.48 6.86
C SER A 34 -3.37 -2.34 7.99
N ILE A 35 -4.61 -2.70 7.67
CA ILE A 35 -5.72 -2.70 8.62
C ILE A 35 -6.03 -4.15 8.96
N SER A 36 -6.22 -4.43 10.25
CA SER A 36 -6.66 -5.75 10.67
C SER A 36 -8.13 -5.94 10.31
N LEU A 37 -8.43 -7.04 9.65
CA LEU A 37 -9.80 -7.40 9.27
C LEU A 37 -10.39 -8.46 10.20
N GLY A 38 -9.67 -8.76 11.28
CA GLY A 38 -10.04 -9.80 12.21
C GLY A 38 -9.19 -11.06 12.01
N GLY A 39 -8.92 -11.77 13.09
CA GLY A 39 -8.06 -12.95 13.03
C GLY A 39 -6.68 -12.60 12.46
N ARG A 40 -6.26 -13.34 11.44
CA ARG A 40 -4.98 -13.10 10.76
C ARG A 40 -5.14 -12.36 9.43
N SER A 41 -6.36 -11.91 9.13
CA SER A 41 -6.63 -11.23 7.87
C SER A 41 -6.26 -9.77 7.97
N VAL A 42 -5.52 -9.28 6.98
CA VAL A 42 -5.16 -7.87 6.88
C VAL A 42 -5.42 -7.38 5.46
N GLY A 43 -5.57 -6.08 5.34
CA GLY A 43 -5.75 -5.43 4.04
C GLY A 43 -5.33 -3.99 4.13
N TRP A 44 -5.42 -3.29 3.02
CA TRP A 44 -5.08 -1.85 2.92
C TRP A 44 -6.27 -1.11 2.35
N LEU A 45 -6.49 0.10 2.82
CA LEU A 45 -7.50 0.96 2.20
C LEU A 45 -7.03 1.34 0.79
N GLU A 46 -7.92 1.21 -0.17
CA GLU A 46 -7.63 1.58 -1.56
C GLU A 46 -7.16 3.03 -1.67
N ASP A 47 -7.82 3.94 -0.95
CA ASP A 47 -7.47 5.35 -0.97
C ASP A 47 -6.04 5.59 -0.49
N ASP A 48 -5.61 4.87 0.54
CA ASP A 48 -4.24 4.99 1.07
C ASP A 48 -3.21 4.54 0.02
N VAL A 49 -3.48 3.43 -0.64
CA VAL A 49 -2.58 2.91 -1.68
C VAL A 49 -2.56 3.85 -2.88
N ASP A 50 -3.72 4.34 -3.30
CA ASP A 50 -3.83 5.28 -4.42
C ASP A 50 -3.06 6.57 -4.13
N ASN A 51 -3.19 7.11 -2.92
CA ASN A 51 -2.48 8.32 -2.51
C ASN A 51 -0.97 8.09 -2.50
N TRP A 52 -0.53 6.93 -2.04
CA TRP A 52 0.89 6.58 -2.04
C TRP A 52 1.43 6.50 -3.47
N LEU A 53 0.69 5.84 -4.36
CA LEU A 53 1.08 5.74 -5.77
C LEU A 53 1.13 7.12 -6.44
N ALA A 54 0.13 7.95 -6.19
CA ALA A 54 0.08 9.30 -6.74
C ALA A 54 1.30 10.12 -6.29
N GLN A 55 1.67 10.00 -5.01
CA GLN A 55 2.83 10.69 -4.47
C GLN A 55 4.12 10.22 -5.12
N LYS A 56 4.27 8.90 -5.34
CA LYS A 56 5.46 8.34 -5.98
C LYS A 56 5.58 8.79 -7.43
N ILE A 57 4.46 8.85 -8.13
CA ILE A 57 4.43 9.33 -9.52
C ILE A 57 4.86 10.79 -9.57
N GLU A 58 4.32 11.60 -8.67
CA GLU A 58 4.64 13.02 -8.60
C GLU A 58 6.11 13.24 -8.25
N ASP A 59 6.64 12.53 -7.27
CA ASP A 59 8.04 12.64 -6.87
C ASP A 59 8.97 12.28 -8.03
N SER A 60 8.60 11.29 -8.81
CA SER A 60 9.36 10.85 -9.97
C SER A 60 9.39 11.92 -11.09
N ARG A 61 8.38 12.77 -11.15
CA ARG A 61 8.26 13.82 -12.17
C ARG A 61 8.88 15.15 -11.77
N LYS A 62 9.40 15.25 -10.58
CA LYS A 62 9.99 16.50 -10.06
C LYS A 62 11.46 16.66 -10.40
N VAL A 63 11.96 15.91 -11.31
CA VAL A 63 13.39 15.97 -11.69
C VAL A 63 13.58 16.97 -12.82
#